data_ebe133b9ce764630b34e67f18f90df41
#
_entry.id   ebe133b9ce764630b34e67f18f90df41
#
_cell.length_a   1.000
_cell.length_b   1.000
_cell.length_c   1.000
_cell.angle_alpha   90.00
_cell.angle_beta   90.00
_cell.angle_gamma   90.00
#
_symmetry.space_group_name_H-M   'P 1'
#
loop_
_entity.id
_entity.type
_entity.pdbx_description
1 polymer ?
#
loop_
_entity_poly.entity_id
_entity_poly.type
_entity_poly.pdbx_seq_one_letter_code
_entity_poly.pdbx_strand_id
1 'polypeptide(L)'
;MYPDSVSRVHFLFVLIYGKSGFFIKFVKTYSISIKMGEHICFRRNERLATVNPYWRGNPMVRGRFFNRQHRFRPGMGSVLKWRLSPNPQRKEKKAVKWDPKVCYLRSLDAVVGDSLIWLGHNSFFLQLAGKRVMFDPVFGNIPFVKRQSEFPANPDIFTEIDYLLVSHDHFDHLDKRSIAHLLKNNPQMKLFCGLGTGELIQSWFSEMKIVEAGWYQQIEDEGLKITFLPAQHWSKRSVRDGGQRLWGAFMLQGDNISLYYSGDTGYSSHFREIPDLFGAPDYALLGIGAYKPRWFMRPNHISESLTASEEMHAGLTIPMHYGTFDLSDEPLHDPPKVFAAEAKKRKIPVEIPYLGEIVKLSKKK
;
A
#
# COMPACT_ATOMS: atom_id res chain seq x y z
N MET A 1 39.68 15.73 2.13
CA MET A 1 38.33 15.14 2.11
C MET A 1 38.44 13.72 2.65
N TYR A 2 38.10 13.50 3.92
CA TYR A 2 38.04 12.16 4.50
C TYR A 2 36.72 11.50 4.13
N PRO A 3 36.67 10.23 3.70
CA PRO A 3 35.42 9.55 3.43
C PRO A 3 34.67 9.38 4.76
N ASP A 4 33.39 9.75 4.77
CA ASP A 4 32.47 9.51 5.89
C ASP A 4 32.53 8.02 6.24
N SER A 5 32.99 7.70 7.44
CA SER A 5 33.01 6.31 7.94
C SER A 5 31.58 5.84 8.19
N VAL A 6 31.11 4.96 7.33
CA VAL A 6 29.79 4.34 7.40
C VAL A 6 29.93 2.97 8.04
N SER A 7 29.35 2.78 9.22
CA SER A 7 29.26 1.45 9.83
C SER A 7 28.09 0.68 9.20
N ARG A 8 28.35 -0.56 8.74
CA ARG A 8 27.31 -1.48 8.29
C ARG A 8 26.91 -2.39 9.44
N VAL A 9 25.67 -2.35 9.85
CA VAL A 9 25.12 -3.30 10.81
C VAL A 9 24.46 -4.43 10.03
N HIS A 10 24.96 -5.64 10.22
CA HIS A 10 24.41 -6.84 9.61
C HIS A 10 23.48 -7.54 10.59
N PHE A 11 22.24 -7.80 10.18
CA PHE A 11 21.31 -8.61 10.94
C PHE A 11 21.23 -9.99 10.32
N LEU A 12 21.61 -10.99 11.11
CA LEU A 12 21.53 -12.40 10.74
C LEU A 12 20.19 -12.96 11.22
N PHE A 13 19.33 -13.37 10.29
CA PHE A 13 18.09 -14.08 10.61
C PHE A 13 18.29 -15.56 10.23
N VAL A 14 18.28 -16.43 11.24
CA VAL A 14 18.35 -17.88 11.04
C VAL A 14 16.93 -18.42 11.12
N LEU A 15 16.42 -18.95 10.02
CA LEU A 15 15.19 -19.76 9.99
C LEU A 15 15.57 -21.20 10.30
N ILE A 16 15.23 -21.68 11.51
CA ILE A 16 15.36 -23.11 11.87
C ILE A 16 13.96 -23.71 11.80
N TYR A 17 13.68 -24.53 10.82
CA TYR A 17 12.51 -25.40 10.80
C TYR A 17 12.91 -26.80 11.29
N GLY A 18 12.32 -27.23 12.40
CA GLY A 18 12.45 -28.59 12.92
C GLY A 18 11.18 -29.39 12.71
N LYS A 19 11.24 -30.36 11.83
CA LYS A 19 10.87 -31.78 11.96
C LYS A 19 11.21 -32.46 10.64
N SER A 20 12.15 -33.43 10.73
CA SER A 20 12.59 -34.35 9.66
C SER A 20 13.23 -33.72 8.41
N GLY A 21 14.55 -33.48 8.44
CA GLY A 21 15.37 -33.20 7.27
C GLY A 21 16.17 -31.91 7.39
N PHE A 22 17.50 -32.05 7.36
CA PHE A 22 18.42 -30.92 7.28
C PHE A 22 18.25 -30.19 5.96
N PHE A 23 17.68 -28.97 5.97
CA PHE A 23 17.84 -28.00 4.91
C PHE A 23 18.28 -26.66 5.53
N ILE A 24 19.52 -26.27 5.28
CA ILE A 24 19.97 -24.90 5.54
C ILE A 24 19.34 -24.01 4.47
N LYS A 25 18.23 -23.34 4.77
CA LYS A 25 17.66 -22.32 3.89
C LYS A 25 18.15 -20.95 4.34
N PHE A 26 18.94 -20.36 3.50
CA PHE A 26 19.42 -18.99 3.36
C PHE A 26 19.22 -18.02 4.55
N VAL A 27 20.34 -17.68 5.14
CA VAL A 27 20.51 -16.51 6.00
C VAL A 27 20.36 -15.25 5.16
N LYS A 28 19.24 -14.52 5.26
CA LYS A 28 19.11 -13.19 4.66
C LYS A 28 19.75 -12.17 5.58
N THR A 29 20.89 -11.63 5.18
CA THR A 29 21.55 -10.52 5.87
C THR A 29 20.98 -9.19 5.34
N TYR A 30 20.40 -8.37 6.22
CA TYR A 30 20.04 -7.00 5.91
C TYR A 30 21.14 -6.06 6.38
N SER A 31 21.75 -5.32 5.45
CA SER A 31 22.76 -4.32 5.78
C SER A 31 22.12 -2.94 5.88
N ILE A 32 22.11 -2.34 7.05
CA ILE A 32 21.70 -0.96 7.26
C ILE A 32 22.94 -0.11 7.36
N SER A 33 23.14 0.83 6.42
CA SER A 33 24.22 1.80 6.48
C SER A 33 23.86 2.94 7.45
N ILE A 34 24.62 3.09 8.53
CA ILE A 34 24.41 4.10 9.58
C ILE A 34 25.67 4.94 9.67
N LYS A 35 25.49 6.26 9.87
CA LYS A 35 26.62 7.12 10.23
C LYS A 35 27.12 6.78 11.62
N MET A 36 28.44 6.80 11.83
CA MET A 36 29.05 6.55 13.13
C MET A 36 28.41 7.46 14.20
N GLY A 37 27.95 6.87 15.33
CA GLY A 37 27.28 7.60 16.43
C GLY A 37 25.75 7.73 16.36
N GLU A 38 25.08 7.16 15.34
CA GLU A 38 23.62 7.09 15.34
C GLU A 38 23.12 5.84 16.10
N HIS A 39 22.22 6.03 17.09
CA HIS A 39 21.56 4.94 17.78
C HIS A 39 20.32 4.50 17.01
N ILE A 40 20.21 3.18 16.72
CA ILE A 40 18.98 2.57 16.22
C ILE A 40 18.16 2.14 17.41
N CYS A 41 16.88 2.53 17.43
CA CYS A 41 15.88 1.92 18.27
C CYS A 41 14.87 1.16 17.42
N PHE A 42 14.17 0.21 18.03
CA PHE A 42 13.13 -0.58 17.37
C PHE A 42 11.80 -0.27 18.02
N ARG A 43 10.76 -0.06 17.19
CA ARG A 43 9.40 0.20 17.68
C ARG A 43 8.42 -0.81 17.11
N ARG A 44 7.56 -1.35 17.95
CA ARG A 44 6.41 -2.19 17.61
C ARG A 44 5.28 -1.91 18.59
N ASN A 45 4.08 -2.38 18.30
CA ASN A 45 2.99 -2.37 19.26
C ASN A 45 3.06 -3.67 20.10
N GLU A 46 3.43 -3.57 21.38
CA GLU A 46 3.60 -4.74 22.23
C GLU A 46 2.29 -5.49 22.52
N ARG A 47 1.13 -4.92 22.19
CA ARG A 47 -0.19 -5.54 22.37
C ARG A 47 -0.62 -6.40 21.19
N LEU A 48 0.09 -6.33 20.05
CA LEU A 48 -0.27 -7.04 18.83
C LEU A 48 0.61 -8.28 18.63
N ALA A 49 -0.01 -9.35 18.16
CA ALA A 49 0.71 -10.53 17.67
C ALA A 49 1.57 -10.20 16.45
N THR A 50 2.65 -10.95 16.25
CA THR A 50 3.50 -10.84 15.07
C THR A 50 3.57 -12.17 14.32
N VAL A 51 3.44 -12.13 13.01
CA VAL A 51 3.57 -13.30 12.12
C VAL A 51 5.03 -13.67 11.84
N ASN A 52 5.95 -12.75 12.10
CA ASN A 52 7.39 -13.00 12.01
C ASN A 52 8.01 -12.93 13.42
N PRO A 53 8.24 -14.07 14.09
CA PRO A 53 8.74 -14.11 15.47
C PRO A 53 10.16 -13.54 15.63
N TYR A 54 10.90 -13.43 14.54
CA TYR A 54 12.26 -12.86 14.55
C TYR A 54 12.30 -11.35 14.32
N TRP A 55 11.13 -10.73 14.05
CA TRP A 55 11.05 -9.29 13.84
C TRP A 55 11.06 -8.53 15.17
N ARG A 56 12.15 -7.83 15.44
CA ARG A 56 12.35 -7.05 16.68
C ARG A 56 11.54 -5.75 16.74
N GLY A 57 10.94 -5.34 15.64
CA GLY A 57 10.24 -4.07 15.48
C GLY A 57 10.79 -3.21 14.35
N ASN A 58 10.13 -2.13 14.06
CA ASN A 58 10.49 -1.22 12.99
C ASN A 58 11.69 -0.34 13.38
N PRO A 59 12.76 -0.35 12.59
CA PRO A 59 13.96 0.40 12.93
C PRO A 59 13.72 1.91 12.78
N MET A 60 14.20 2.67 13.77
CA MET A 60 14.12 4.12 13.81
C MET A 60 15.49 4.72 14.13
N VAL A 61 15.77 5.87 13.50
CA VAL A 61 16.91 6.73 13.82
C VAL A 61 16.40 8.15 14.02
N ARG A 62 16.71 8.77 15.14
CA ARG A 62 16.28 10.15 15.50
C ARG A 62 14.76 10.34 15.36
N GLY A 63 13.97 9.36 15.85
CA GLY A 63 12.51 9.40 15.80
C GLY A 63 11.89 9.21 14.41
N ARG A 64 12.64 8.65 13.45
CA ARG A 64 12.18 8.48 12.08
C ARG A 64 12.36 7.04 11.62
N PHE A 65 11.30 6.45 11.07
CA PHE A 65 11.33 5.17 10.40
C PHE A 65 12.11 5.24 9.09
N PHE A 66 12.64 4.11 8.65
CA PHE A 66 13.33 3.99 7.37
C PHE A 66 13.13 2.59 6.75
N ASN A 67 13.32 2.53 5.43
CA ASN A 67 13.18 1.31 4.66
C ASN A 67 14.24 0.28 5.05
N ARG A 68 13.88 -1.01 4.92
CA ARG A 68 14.77 -2.13 5.25
C ARG A 68 16.00 -2.23 4.35
N GLN A 69 15.86 -1.89 3.06
CA GLN A 69 16.94 -2.08 2.08
C GLN A 69 17.56 -0.79 1.58
N HIS A 70 16.77 0.21 1.28
CA HIS A 70 17.26 1.48 0.71
C HIS A 70 16.70 2.66 1.49
N ARG A 71 17.59 3.49 2.05
CA ARG A 71 17.19 4.78 2.60
C ARG A 71 16.87 5.71 1.44
N PHE A 72 15.58 5.93 1.21
CA PHE A 72 15.12 6.90 0.25
C PHE A 72 14.31 8.00 0.93
N ARG A 73 14.61 9.25 0.61
CA ARG A 73 13.84 10.43 1.01
C ARG A 73 13.87 11.43 -0.15
N PRO A 74 12.75 11.63 -0.84
CA PRO A 74 12.69 12.65 -1.89
C PRO A 74 12.90 14.04 -1.28
N GLY A 75 13.81 14.79 -1.88
CA GLY A 75 14.01 16.19 -1.52
C GLY A 75 12.87 17.05 -2.07
N MET A 76 12.40 18.03 -1.30
CA MET A 76 11.41 19.02 -1.78
C MET A 76 11.86 19.70 -3.09
N GLY A 77 13.19 19.95 -3.22
CA GLY A 77 13.75 20.54 -4.44
C GLY A 77 13.56 19.69 -5.70
N SER A 78 13.56 18.35 -5.61
CA SER A 78 13.35 17.48 -6.76
C SER A 78 11.91 17.53 -7.26
N VAL A 79 10.94 17.56 -6.35
CA VAL A 79 9.51 17.72 -6.68
C VAL A 79 9.23 19.09 -7.30
N LEU A 80 9.80 20.15 -6.71
CA LEU A 80 9.65 21.50 -7.25
C LEU A 80 10.29 21.63 -8.65
N LYS A 81 11.50 21.10 -8.82
CA LYS A 81 12.20 21.07 -10.12
C LYS A 81 11.36 20.31 -11.16
N TRP A 82 10.77 19.18 -10.81
CA TRP A 82 9.88 18.42 -11.70
C TRP A 82 8.66 19.25 -12.09
N ARG A 83 7.95 19.86 -11.15
CA ARG A 83 6.77 20.69 -11.42
C ARG A 83 7.05 21.90 -12.31
N LEU A 84 8.23 22.49 -12.17
CA LEU A 84 8.67 23.64 -12.98
C LEU A 84 9.28 23.23 -14.33
N SER A 85 9.59 21.97 -14.55
CA SER A 85 10.15 21.46 -15.80
C SER A 85 9.06 21.05 -16.78
N PRO A 86 9.22 21.31 -18.10
CA PRO A 86 8.28 20.85 -19.11
C PRO A 86 8.07 19.32 -19.04
N ASN A 87 6.83 18.86 -19.07
CA ASN A 87 6.53 17.44 -19.15
C ASN A 87 6.88 16.94 -20.56
N PRO A 88 7.78 15.95 -20.73
CA PRO A 88 8.17 15.43 -22.04
C PRO A 88 7.03 14.73 -22.77
N GLN A 89 6.02 14.20 -22.05
CA GLN A 89 4.85 13.53 -22.61
C GLN A 89 3.60 14.44 -22.68
N ARG A 90 3.81 15.77 -22.64
CA ARG A 90 2.69 16.74 -22.66
C ARG A 90 1.79 16.61 -23.89
N LYS A 91 2.37 16.26 -25.05
CA LYS A 91 1.61 16.09 -26.30
C LYS A 91 0.71 14.85 -26.20
N GLU A 92 1.27 13.73 -25.76
CA GLU A 92 0.55 12.46 -25.57
C GLU A 92 -0.56 12.60 -24.51
N LYS A 93 -0.27 13.27 -23.38
CA LYS A 93 -1.28 13.56 -22.35
C LYS A 93 -2.47 14.36 -22.90
N LYS A 94 -2.23 15.30 -23.83
CA LYS A 94 -3.27 16.14 -24.41
C LYS A 94 -4.01 15.48 -25.57
N ALA A 95 -3.38 14.50 -26.23
CA ALA A 95 -3.91 13.86 -27.41
C ALA A 95 -5.12 12.95 -27.13
N VAL A 96 -5.20 12.40 -25.91
CA VAL A 96 -6.26 11.48 -25.51
C VAL A 96 -6.90 11.97 -24.21
N LYS A 97 -8.20 12.25 -24.28
CA LYS A 97 -8.98 12.52 -23.07
C LYS A 97 -9.11 11.23 -22.26
N TRP A 98 -8.78 11.31 -20.99
CA TRP A 98 -9.04 10.22 -20.05
C TRP A 98 -10.53 10.19 -19.71
N ASP A 99 -11.18 9.09 -20.05
CA ASP A 99 -12.61 8.87 -19.83
C ASP A 99 -12.82 7.39 -19.44
N PRO A 100 -12.54 7.04 -18.18
CA PRO A 100 -12.68 5.66 -17.72
C PRO A 100 -14.16 5.27 -17.62
N LYS A 101 -14.46 4.02 -17.94
CA LYS A 101 -15.79 3.47 -17.69
C LYS A 101 -16.06 3.42 -16.19
N VAL A 102 -17.23 3.91 -15.80
CA VAL A 102 -17.71 3.94 -14.42
C VAL A 102 -18.98 3.12 -14.29
N CYS A 103 -18.96 2.15 -13.39
CA CYS A 103 -20.12 1.39 -12.92
C CYS A 103 -20.63 2.08 -11.66
N TYR A 104 -21.64 2.92 -11.77
CA TYR A 104 -22.12 3.72 -10.65
C TYR A 104 -22.90 2.86 -9.65
N LEU A 105 -22.40 2.79 -8.41
CA LEU A 105 -23.03 2.07 -7.31
C LEU A 105 -24.13 2.94 -6.66
N ARG A 106 -25.34 2.40 -6.61
CA ARG A 106 -26.47 3.06 -5.96
C ARG A 106 -26.67 2.63 -4.51
N SER A 107 -26.31 1.40 -4.17
CA SER A 107 -26.32 0.82 -2.83
C SER A 107 -25.28 -0.30 -2.73
N LEU A 108 -25.02 -0.78 -1.52
CA LEU A 108 -24.19 -1.98 -1.28
C LEU A 108 -25.00 -3.28 -1.27
N ASP A 109 -26.31 -3.26 -1.53
CA ASP A 109 -27.17 -4.46 -1.51
C ASP A 109 -26.76 -5.50 -2.57
N ALA A 110 -26.19 -5.04 -3.67
CA ALA A 110 -25.67 -5.90 -4.72
C ALA A 110 -24.34 -6.58 -4.35
N VAL A 111 -23.68 -6.17 -3.26
CA VAL A 111 -22.42 -6.72 -2.78
C VAL A 111 -22.72 -7.93 -1.91
N VAL A 112 -22.81 -9.10 -2.52
CA VAL A 112 -23.13 -10.35 -1.84
C VAL A 112 -21.90 -11.24 -1.77
N GLY A 113 -21.56 -11.75 -0.57
CA GLY A 113 -20.38 -12.57 -0.33
C GLY A 113 -19.08 -11.81 -0.48
N ASP A 114 -17.97 -12.52 -0.57
CA ASP A 114 -16.66 -11.91 -0.69
C ASP A 114 -16.51 -11.16 -2.01
N SER A 115 -16.27 -9.88 -1.95
CA SER A 115 -16.30 -8.99 -3.12
C SER A 115 -15.37 -7.80 -2.94
N LEU A 116 -14.80 -7.33 -4.04
CA LEU A 116 -13.91 -6.17 -4.10
C LEU A 116 -14.48 -5.14 -5.08
N ILE A 117 -14.35 -3.85 -4.76
CA ILE A 117 -14.77 -2.75 -5.62
C ILE A 117 -13.65 -1.71 -5.67
N TRP A 118 -13.17 -1.39 -6.86
CA TRP A 118 -12.22 -0.31 -7.05
C TRP A 118 -12.92 1.05 -7.11
N LEU A 119 -12.58 1.97 -6.22
CA LEU A 119 -13.17 3.30 -6.11
C LEU A 119 -12.31 4.40 -6.75
N GLY A 120 -11.16 4.00 -7.31
CA GLY A 120 -10.17 4.87 -7.94
C GLY A 120 -8.93 5.08 -7.09
N HIS A 121 -7.79 5.30 -7.75
CA HIS A 121 -6.46 5.37 -7.13
C HIS A 121 -6.17 4.13 -6.29
N ASN A 122 -5.91 4.29 -5.01
CA ASN A 122 -5.71 3.20 -4.04
C ASN A 122 -6.94 2.95 -3.17
N SER A 123 -8.06 3.62 -3.47
CA SER A 123 -9.29 3.45 -2.72
C SER A 123 -10.05 2.21 -3.17
N PHE A 124 -10.30 1.30 -2.24
CA PHE A 124 -11.10 0.08 -2.47
C PHE A 124 -12.10 -0.14 -1.35
N PHE A 125 -13.25 -0.69 -1.71
CA PHE A 125 -14.15 -1.33 -0.77
C PHE A 125 -13.99 -2.85 -0.92
N LEU A 126 -13.87 -3.55 0.19
CA LEU A 126 -13.76 -5.00 0.26
C LEU A 126 -14.82 -5.53 1.24
N GLN A 127 -15.55 -6.55 0.84
CA GLN A 127 -16.30 -7.42 1.74
C GLN A 127 -15.58 -8.77 1.76
N LEU A 128 -15.13 -9.21 2.95
CA LEU A 128 -14.37 -10.45 3.13
C LEU A 128 -14.68 -11.06 4.50
N ALA A 129 -15.02 -12.34 4.53
CA ALA A 129 -15.38 -13.06 5.76
C ALA A 129 -16.48 -12.32 6.58
N GLY A 130 -17.47 -11.76 5.89
CA GLY A 130 -18.57 -11.01 6.51
C GLY A 130 -18.22 -9.60 7.00
N LYS A 131 -16.94 -9.18 6.92
CA LYS A 131 -16.49 -7.84 7.32
C LYS A 131 -16.39 -6.90 6.12
N ARG A 132 -16.75 -5.62 6.33
CA ARG A 132 -16.62 -4.54 5.36
C ARG A 132 -15.39 -3.70 5.66
N VAL A 133 -14.50 -3.61 4.70
CA VAL A 133 -13.18 -2.96 4.82
C VAL A 133 -13.04 -1.88 3.77
N MET A 134 -12.56 -0.71 4.16
CA MET A 134 -12.22 0.38 3.24
C MET A 134 -10.71 0.61 3.25
N PHE A 135 -10.08 0.67 2.08
CA PHE A 135 -8.66 0.99 1.94
C PHE A 135 -8.45 2.42 1.44
N ASP A 136 -7.54 3.14 2.07
CA ASP A 136 -7.01 4.45 1.64
C ASP A 136 -8.08 5.36 0.99
N PRO A 137 -9.21 5.69 1.66
CA PRO A 137 -10.33 6.38 1.03
C PRO A 137 -10.00 7.83 0.70
N VAL A 138 -10.11 8.17 -0.59
CA VAL A 138 -10.01 9.53 -1.10
C VAL A 138 -11.14 9.77 -2.10
N PHE A 139 -12.23 10.39 -1.64
CA PHE A 139 -13.46 10.56 -2.43
C PHE A 139 -13.41 11.74 -3.39
N GLY A 140 -12.66 12.77 -3.01
CA GLY A 140 -12.59 14.03 -3.75
C GLY A 140 -11.20 14.37 -4.27
N ASN A 141 -10.94 15.67 -4.38
CA ASN A 141 -9.64 16.21 -4.77
C ASN A 141 -8.63 16.13 -3.61
N ILE A 142 -7.38 15.91 -3.94
CA ILE A 142 -6.28 16.08 -3.01
C ILE A 142 -5.66 17.48 -3.12
N PRO A 143 -4.85 17.95 -2.16
CA PRO A 143 -4.24 19.27 -2.23
C PRO A 143 -3.49 19.48 -3.55
N PHE A 144 -3.86 20.54 -4.27
CA PHE A 144 -3.28 20.97 -5.54
C PHE A 144 -3.47 20.02 -6.74
N VAL A 145 -4.20 18.89 -6.59
CA VAL A 145 -4.47 17.96 -7.69
C VAL A 145 -5.95 17.60 -7.73
N LYS A 146 -6.57 17.85 -8.86
CA LYS A 146 -7.98 17.47 -9.09
C LYS A 146 -8.09 15.98 -9.40
N ARG A 147 -9.18 15.38 -8.93
CA ARG A 147 -9.59 14.04 -9.35
C ARG A 147 -9.97 14.08 -10.83
N GLN A 148 -9.44 13.15 -11.61
CA GLN A 148 -9.61 13.08 -13.08
C GLN A 148 -10.63 12.01 -13.50
N SER A 149 -11.06 11.16 -12.57
CA SER A 149 -12.14 10.19 -12.77
C SER A 149 -13.29 10.50 -11.83
N GLU A 150 -14.51 10.25 -12.27
CA GLU A 150 -15.68 10.34 -11.38
C GLU A 150 -15.56 9.36 -10.21
N PHE A 151 -16.01 9.75 -9.02
CA PHE A 151 -16.15 8.81 -7.92
C PHE A 151 -17.38 7.93 -8.18
N PRO A 152 -17.27 6.58 -8.10
CA PRO A 152 -18.29 5.69 -8.65
C PRO A 152 -19.50 5.48 -7.75
N ALA A 153 -19.74 6.33 -6.76
CA ALA A 153 -20.85 6.20 -5.82
C ALA A 153 -21.18 7.53 -5.12
N ASN A 154 -22.37 7.65 -4.53
CA ASN A 154 -22.54 8.57 -3.42
C ASN A 154 -21.84 7.97 -2.20
N PRO A 155 -20.86 8.67 -1.55
CA PRO A 155 -20.17 8.16 -0.37
C PRO A 155 -21.07 7.73 0.80
N ASP A 156 -22.31 8.24 0.86
CA ASP A 156 -23.28 7.89 1.91
C ASP A 156 -23.70 6.40 1.88
N ILE A 157 -23.52 5.69 0.78
CA ILE A 157 -23.82 4.26 0.70
C ILE A 157 -22.87 3.38 1.50
N PHE A 158 -21.65 3.88 1.82
CA PHE A 158 -20.65 3.12 2.57
C PHE A 158 -20.98 3.12 4.06
N THR A 159 -21.88 2.24 4.44
CA THR A 159 -22.33 1.99 5.82
C THR A 159 -21.87 0.63 6.32
N GLU A 160 -21.92 0.44 7.65
CA GLU A 160 -21.51 -0.80 8.31
C GLU A 160 -20.04 -1.17 7.99
N ILE A 161 -19.19 -0.16 7.90
CA ILE A 161 -17.75 -0.37 7.71
C ILE A 161 -17.14 -0.80 9.05
N ASP A 162 -16.56 -2.00 9.09
CA ASP A 162 -15.87 -2.53 10.26
C ASP A 162 -14.47 -1.93 10.38
N TYR A 163 -13.74 -1.86 9.27
CA TYR A 163 -12.34 -1.43 9.25
C TYR A 163 -12.05 -0.39 8.18
N LEU A 164 -11.30 0.61 8.57
CA LEU A 164 -10.60 1.54 7.70
C LEU A 164 -9.10 1.23 7.75
N LEU A 165 -8.50 0.85 6.63
CA LEU A 165 -7.08 0.57 6.52
C LEU A 165 -6.38 1.75 5.83
N VAL A 166 -5.33 2.27 6.48
CA VAL A 166 -4.51 3.36 5.94
C VAL A 166 -3.07 2.89 5.80
N SER A 167 -2.61 2.79 4.54
CA SER A 167 -1.28 2.29 4.22
C SER A 167 -0.17 3.26 4.64
N HIS A 168 -0.37 4.55 4.43
CA HIS A 168 0.57 5.61 4.82
C HIS A 168 -0.10 7.00 4.79
N ASP A 169 0.67 8.03 5.12
CA ASP A 169 0.13 9.36 5.40
C ASP A 169 0.11 10.34 4.22
N HIS A 170 0.43 9.95 2.98
CA HIS A 170 0.34 10.85 1.83
C HIS A 170 -1.11 11.30 1.58
N PHE A 171 -1.27 12.46 0.93
CA PHE A 171 -2.58 13.09 0.75
C PHE A 171 -3.53 12.31 -0.15
N ASP A 172 -3.00 11.49 -1.04
CA ASP A 172 -3.73 10.62 -1.96
C ASP A 172 -4.09 9.24 -1.37
N HIS A 173 -3.75 9.01 -0.07
CA HIS A 173 -4.08 7.82 0.70
C HIS A 173 -4.80 8.15 2.01
N LEU A 174 -4.40 9.22 2.69
CA LEU A 174 -4.97 9.65 3.96
C LEU A 174 -5.68 10.99 3.76
N ASP A 175 -6.98 10.95 3.44
CA ASP A 175 -7.80 12.15 3.28
C ASP A 175 -8.73 12.38 4.47
N LYS A 176 -8.50 13.49 5.19
CA LYS A 176 -9.29 13.87 6.36
C LYS A 176 -10.79 13.99 6.05
N ARG A 177 -11.16 14.49 4.86
CA ARG A 177 -12.56 14.72 4.48
C ARG A 177 -13.29 13.40 4.25
N SER A 178 -12.65 12.47 3.56
CA SER A 178 -13.19 11.13 3.32
C SER A 178 -13.36 10.35 4.63
N ILE A 179 -12.39 10.44 5.54
CA ILE A 179 -12.48 9.79 6.86
C ILE A 179 -13.60 10.42 7.69
N ALA A 180 -13.73 11.76 7.71
CA ALA A 180 -14.81 12.45 8.42
C ALA A 180 -16.19 11.99 7.91
N HIS A 181 -16.33 11.83 6.59
CA HIS A 181 -17.55 11.36 5.97
C HIS A 181 -17.89 9.92 6.38
N LEU A 182 -16.90 9.01 6.30
CA LEU A 182 -17.09 7.62 6.72
C LEU A 182 -17.40 7.51 8.21
N LEU A 183 -16.69 8.24 9.07
CA LEU A 183 -16.88 8.17 10.52
C LEU A 183 -18.29 8.64 10.94
N LYS A 184 -18.84 9.64 10.27
CA LYS A 184 -20.21 10.11 10.50
C LYS A 184 -21.24 8.99 10.30
N ASN A 185 -21.06 8.18 9.26
CA ASN A 185 -21.98 7.10 8.91
C ASN A 185 -21.60 5.75 9.59
N ASN A 186 -20.39 5.64 10.13
CA ASN A 186 -19.83 4.43 10.72
C ASN A 186 -19.10 4.74 12.04
N PRO A 187 -19.82 5.16 13.13
CA PRO A 187 -19.18 5.59 14.38
C PRO A 187 -18.44 4.46 15.11
N GLN A 188 -18.70 3.20 14.76
CA GLN A 188 -18.03 2.03 15.36
C GLN A 188 -16.81 1.54 14.55
N MET A 189 -16.59 2.13 13.36
CA MET A 189 -15.48 1.77 12.48
C MET A 189 -14.13 1.83 13.23
N LYS A 190 -13.32 0.79 13.07
CA LYS A 190 -11.96 0.74 13.61
C LYS A 190 -10.95 1.12 12.53
N LEU A 191 -10.02 2.00 12.83
CA LEU A 191 -8.91 2.33 11.93
C LEU A 191 -7.69 1.49 12.27
N PHE A 192 -7.08 0.87 11.25
CA PHE A 192 -5.83 0.12 11.37
C PHE A 192 -4.77 0.71 10.45
N CYS A 193 -3.64 1.13 11.01
CA CYS A 193 -2.60 1.88 10.31
C CYS A 193 -1.19 1.62 10.88
N GLY A 194 -0.17 2.14 10.20
CA GLY A 194 1.21 2.11 10.67
C GLY A 194 1.46 3.00 11.88
N LEU A 195 2.45 2.61 12.71
CA LEU A 195 2.90 3.32 13.92
C LEU A 195 3.13 4.82 13.66
N GLY A 196 2.63 5.68 14.54
CA GLY A 196 2.74 7.14 14.48
C GLY A 196 1.68 7.83 13.62
N THR A 197 0.87 7.08 12.86
CA THR A 197 -0.22 7.64 12.05
C THR A 197 -1.45 7.92 12.90
N GLY A 198 -1.65 7.12 13.95
CA GLY A 198 -2.79 7.24 14.87
C GLY A 198 -2.82 8.58 15.60
N GLU A 199 -1.69 9.09 16.05
CA GLU A 199 -1.61 10.41 16.71
C GLU A 199 -2.13 11.54 15.80
N LEU A 200 -1.80 11.49 14.52
CA LEU A 200 -2.29 12.46 13.54
C LEU A 200 -3.81 12.37 13.39
N ILE A 201 -4.33 11.14 13.23
CA ILE A 201 -5.76 10.91 13.02
C ILE A 201 -6.55 11.23 14.29
N GLN A 202 -6.03 10.87 15.47
CA GLN A 202 -6.63 11.19 16.77
C GLN A 202 -6.74 12.71 16.97
N SER A 203 -5.78 13.49 16.46
CA SER A 203 -5.86 14.97 16.48
C SER A 203 -6.98 15.54 15.62
N TRP A 204 -7.51 14.75 14.67
CA TRP A 204 -8.64 15.14 13.84
C TRP A 204 -9.99 14.63 14.36
N PHE A 205 -9.96 13.42 14.96
CA PHE A 205 -11.14 12.67 15.36
C PHE A 205 -10.85 11.96 16.70
N SER A 206 -11.12 12.66 17.81
CA SER A 206 -10.81 12.20 19.17
C SER A 206 -11.48 10.86 19.53
N GLU A 207 -12.70 10.62 19.02
CA GLU A 207 -13.49 9.42 19.34
C GLU A 207 -13.18 8.21 18.46
N MET A 208 -12.29 8.36 17.47
CA MET A 208 -12.00 7.26 16.55
C MET A 208 -11.24 6.13 17.23
N LYS A 209 -11.69 4.89 17.03
CA LYS A 209 -11.00 3.70 17.51
C LYS A 209 -9.82 3.39 16.58
N ILE A 210 -8.59 3.55 17.08
CA ILE A 210 -7.37 3.39 16.28
C ILE A 210 -6.51 2.27 16.82
N VAL A 211 -6.04 1.40 15.93
CA VAL A 211 -5.02 0.39 16.20
C VAL A 211 -3.83 0.66 15.30
N GLU A 212 -2.69 0.97 15.91
CA GLU A 212 -1.42 1.12 15.19
C GLU A 212 -0.62 -0.17 15.20
N ALA A 213 -0.03 -0.53 14.06
CA ALA A 213 0.82 -1.70 13.92
C ALA A 213 2.20 -1.37 13.37
N GLY A 214 3.20 -2.11 13.81
CA GLY A 214 4.47 -2.27 13.12
C GLY A 214 4.36 -3.32 12.01
N TRP A 215 5.38 -3.39 11.15
CA TRP A 215 5.45 -4.46 10.15
C TRP A 215 5.39 -5.84 10.79
N TYR A 216 4.71 -6.78 10.12
CA TYR A 216 4.46 -8.15 10.57
C TYR A 216 3.52 -8.29 11.78
N GLN A 217 2.88 -7.20 12.22
CA GLN A 217 1.90 -7.26 13.29
C GLN A 217 0.49 -7.39 12.72
N GLN A 218 -0.35 -8.15 13.42
CA GLN A 218 -1.69 -8.48 12.96
C GLN A 218 -2.75 -8.27 14.02
N ILE A 219 -3.98 -8.08 13.55
CA ILE A 219 -5.22 -8.23 14.31
C ILE A 219 -6.02 -9.38 13.72
N GLU A 220 -6.87 -9.98 14.54
CA GLU A 220 -7.82 -11.01 14.14
C GLU A 220 -9.20 -10.65 14.71
N ASP A 221 -10.23 -10.75 13.89
CA ASP A 221 -11.61 -10.42 14.25
C ASP A 221 -12.57 -11.32 13.48
N GLU A 222 -13.23 -12.27 14.18
CA GLU A 222 -14.28 -13.15 13.65
C GLU A 222 -13.96 -13.75 12.27
N GLY A 223 -12.80 -14.41 12.15
CA GLY A 223 -12.38 -15.07 10.91
C GLY A 223 -11.63 -14.21 9.89
N LEU A 224 -11.57 -12.88 10.10
CA LEU A 224 -10.72 -12.00 9.30
C LEU A 224 -9.41 -11.70 10.03
N LYS A 225 -8.26 -12.01 9.40
CA LYS A 225 -6.94 -11.60 9.84
C LYS A 225 -6.43 -10.46 8.97
N ILE A 226 -5.93 -9.41 9.60
CA ILE A 226 -5.34 -8.26 8.91
C ILE A 226 -3.92 -8.06 9.43
N THR A 227 -2.93 -8.22 8.56
CA THR A 227 -1.50 -8.05 8.91
C THR A 227 -0.94 -6.82 8.22
N PHE A 228 -0.26 -5.96 8.98
CA PHE A 228 0.47 -4.83 8.42
C PHE A 228 1.88 -5.28 8.01
N LEU A 229 2.29 -4.98 6.77
CA LEU A 229 3.48 -5.55 6.14
C LEU A 229 4.46 -4.49 5.65
N PRO A 230 5.73 -4.84 5.43
CA PRO A 230 6.71 -3.93 4.85
C PRO A 230 6.31 -3.42 3.46
N ALA A 231 6.63 -2.16 3.22
CA ALA A 231 6.65 -1.54 1.89
C ALA A 231 7.93 -0.72 1.71
N GLN A 232 8.36 -0.55 0.48
CA GLN A 232 9.51 0.28 0.11
C GLN A 232 9.03 1.68 -0.27
N HIS A 233 8.76 2.52 0.73
CA HIS A 233 8.15 3.84 0.53
C HIS A 233 8.65 4.86 1.56
N TRP A 234 7.88 5.91 1.82
CA TRP A 234 8.13 6.92 2.86
C TRP A 234 6.82 7.55 3.32
N SER A 235 6.87 8.30 4.40
CA SER A 235 5.76 9.11 4.90
C SER A 235 6.15 10.58 4.96
N LYS A 236 5.22 11.48 4.64
CA LYS A 236 5.39 12.92 4.76
C LYS A 236 4.12 13.69 4.46
N ARG A 237 3.68 14.56 5.37
CA ARG A 237 2.58 15.52 5.14
C ARG A 237 3.01 16.98 5.31
N SER A 238 4.13 17.22 6.01
CA SER A 238 4.65 18.55 6.25
C SER A 238 6.15 18.63 5.92
N VAL A 239 6.74 19.82 6.04
CA VAL A 239 8.16 20.02 5.74
C VAL A 239 9.05 19.23 6.70
N ARG A 240 8.61 19.00 7.96
CA ARG A 240 9.46 18.49 9.05
C ARG A 240 9.16 17.05 9.49
N ASP A 241 8.06 16.44 9.05
CA ASP A 241 7.55 15.16 9.58
C ASP A 241 7.91 13.92 8.77
N GLY A 242 8.75 14.03 7.76
CA GLY A 242 9.13 12.90 6.91
C GLY A 242 9.71 11.72 7.71
N GLY A 243 9.11 10.55 7.57
CA GLY A 243 9.48 9.30 8.23
C GLY A 243 9.04 9.20 9.70
N GLN A 244 8.25 10.13 10.23
CA GLN A 244 7.73 10.04 11.60
C GLN A 244 6.60 9.02 11.74
N ARG A 245 5.89 8.72 10.65
CA ARG A 245 4.82 7.75 10.55
C ARG A 245 5.26 6.57 9.69
N LEU A 246 4.89 5.37 10.08
CA LEU A 246 5.27 4.16 9.38
C LEU A 246 4.31 3.93 8.20
N TRP A 247 4.85 3.54 7.06
CA TRP A 247 4.15 3.14 5.86
C TRP A 247 4.15 1.62 5.72
N GLY A 248 3.22 1.07 4.96
CA GLY A 248 3.19 -0.38 4.74
C GLY A 248 2.11 -0.84 3.77
N ALA A 249 2.07 -2.14 3.65
CA ALA A 249 1.11 -2.93 2.91
C ALA A 249 0.19 -3.70 3.88
N PHE A 250 -0.83 -4.35 3.34
CA PHE A 250 -1.71 -5.21 4.15
C PHE A 250 -1.84 -6.59 3.51
N MET A 251 -1.87 -7.63 4.34
CA MET A 251 -2.39 -8.95 3.99
C MET A 251 -3.69 -9.18 4.74
N LEU A 252 -4.76 -9.48 4.01
CA LEU A 252 -6.04 -9.87 4.57
C LEU A 252 -6.28 -11.34 4.26
N GLN A 253 -6.69 -12.10 5.28
CA GLN A 253 -7.00 -13.52 5.15
C GLN A 253 -8.36 -13.77 5.79
N GLY A 254 -9.33 -14.17 4.96
CA GLY A 254 -10.59 -14.80 5.40
C GLY A 254 -10.44 -16.31 5.41
N ASP A 255 -11.56 -17.04 5.57
CA ASP A 255 -11.53 -18.50 5.66
C ASP A 255 -10.93 -19.17 4.42
N ASN A 256 -11.25 -18.68 3.24
CA ASN A 256 -10.87 -19.31 1.98
C ASN A 256 -10.13 -18.38 1.01
N ILE A 257 -10.06 -17.08 1.28
CA ILE A 257 -9.54 -16.07 0.36
C ILE A 257 -8.48 -15.24 1.09
N SER A 258 -7.37 -15.01 0.40
CA SER A 258 -6.30 -14.12 0.83
C SER A 258 -6.07 -13.01 -0.19
N LEU A 259 -5.89 -11.78 0.31
CA LEU A 259 -5.71 -10.58 -0.50
C LEU A 259 -4.54 -9.77 0.02
N TYR A 260 -3.57 -9.52 -0.85
CA TYR A 260 -2.45 -8.61 -0.58
C TYR A 260 -2.75 -7.24 -1.19
N TYR A 261 -2.67 -6.18 -0.38
CA TYR A 261 -2.78 -4.78 -0.79
C TYR A 261 -1.44 -4.09 -0.56
N SER A 262 -0.77 -3.66 -1.63
CA SER A 262 0.59 -3.14 -1.54
C SER A 262 0.71 -1.75 -0.92
N GLY A 263 -0.38 -0.96 -0.88
CA GLY A 263 -0.23 0.48 -0.73
C GLY A 263 0.72 1.02 -1.80
N ASP A 264 1.42 2.10 -1.48
CA ASP A 264 2.52 2.57 -2.31
C ASP A 264 3.82 1.87 -1.92
N THR A 265 4.46 1.26 -2.90
CA THR A 265 5.73 0.58 -2.69
C THR A 265 6.58 0.56 -3.96
N GLY A 266 7.87 0.73 -3.82
CA GLY A 266 8.85 0.29 -4.80
C GLY A 266 9.10 -1.22 -4.70
N TYR A 267 9.67 -1.80 -5.75
CA TYR A 267 10.08 -3.19 -5.74
C TYR A 267 11.26 -3.42 -4.77
N SER A 268 11.11 -4.44 -3.93
CA SER A 268 12.20 -4.93 -3.07
C SER A 268 11.93 -6.38 -2.62
N SER A 269 12.83 -6.97 -1.83
CA SER A 269 12.76 -8.38 -1.44
C SER A 269 11.57 -8.74 -0.54
N HIS A 270 10.79 -7.78 -0.06
CA HIS A 270 9.65 -8.05 0.84
C HIS A 270 8.55 -8.88 0.14
N PHE A 271 8.42 -8.79 -1.18
CA PHE A 271 7.46 -9.60 -1.93
C PHE A 271 7.74 -11.10 -1.85
N ARG A 272 9.02 -11.47 -1.84
CA ARG A 272 9.47 -12.89 -1.72
C ARG A 272 9.17 -13.50 -0.35
N GLU A 273 8.88 -12.69 0.65
CA GLU A 273 8.57 -13.15 2.00
C GLU A 273 7.10 -13.55 2.13
N ILE A 274 6.23 -13.06 1.24
CA ILE A 274 4.79 -13.30 1.31
C ILE A 274 4.44 -14.78 1.21
N PRO A 275 4.93 -15.55 0.22
CA PRO A 275 4.62 -16.97 0.14
C PRO A 275 5.11 -17.78 1.36
N ASP A 276 6.24 -17.39 1.92
CA ASP A 276 6.81 -18.07 3.09
C ASP A 276 5.98 -17.81 4.37
N LEU A 277 5.35 -16.65 4.49
CA LEU A 277 4.59 -16.22 5.68
C LEU A 277 3.10 -16.58 5.61
N PHE A 278 2.50 -16.52 4.43
CA PHE A 278 1.05 -16.57 4.24
C PHE A 278 0.58 -17.59 3.19
N GLY A 279 1.49 -18.19 2.45
CA GLY A 279 1.18 -18.86 1.19
C GLY A 279 1.00 -17.86 0.04
N ALA A 280 0.73 -18.36 -1.14
CA ALA A 280 0.42 -17.54 -2.31
C ALA A 280 -0.91 -16.79 -2.10
N PRO A 281 -0.95 -15.46 -2.22
CA PRO A 281 -2.21 -14.72 -2.11
C PRO A 281 -3.12 -15.02 -3.32
N ASP A 282 -4.41 -15.19 -3.07
CA ASP A 282 -5.38 -15.36 -4.16
C ASP A 282 -5.46 -14.09 -5.02
N TYR A 283 -5.36 -12.92 -4.38
CA TYR A 283 -5.41 -11.62 -5.03
C TYR A 283 -4.26 -10.72 -4.58
N ALA A 284 -3.64 -10.03 -5.53
CA ALA A 284 -2.65 -8.99 -5.25
C ALA A 284 -3.06 -7.66 -5.89
N LEU A 285 -3.29 -6.63 -5.06
CA LEU A 285 -3.54 -5.27 -5.52
C LEU A 285 -2.20 -4.53 -5.56
N LEU A 286 -1.74 -4.20 -6.77
CA LEU A 286 -0.40 -3.63 -7.00
C LEU A 286 -0.46 -2.29 -7.72
N GLY A 287 0.31 -1.32 -7.25
CA GLY A 287 0.46 -0.02 -7.88
C GLY A 287 1.13 -0.11 -9.24
N ILE A 288 0.56 0.56 -10.27
CA ILE A 288 1.10 0.62 -11.62
C ILE A 288 1.25 2.03 -12.17
N GLY A 289 0.65 3.03 -11.50
CA GLY A 289 0.71 4.43 -11.91
C GLY A 289 1.90 5.18 -11.32
N ALA A 290 2.08 6.43 -11.74
CA ALA A 290 3.23 7.26 -11.41
C ALA A 290 4.56 6.56 -11.70
N TYR A 291 4.63 5.81 -12.79
CA TYR A 291 5.78 4.97 -13.13
C TYR A 291 6.86 5.70 -13.95
N LYS A 292 6.60 6.95 -14.36
CA LYS A 292 7.58 7.83 -15.02
C LYS A 292 7.78 9.19 -14.30
N PRO A 293 7.84 9.25 -12.97
CA PRO A 293 8.08 10.52 -12.31
C PRO A 293 9.57 10.84 -12.36
N ARG A 294 9.95 11.93 -13.05
CA ARG A 294 11.36 12.39 -13.14
C ARG A 294 11.94 12.88 -11.81
N TRP A 295 11.09 13.11 -10.81
CA TRP A 295 11.51 13.57 -9.49
C TRP A 295 11.82 12.43 -8.51
N PHE A 296 11.52 11.18 -8.91
CA PHE A 296 11.64 10.00 -8.08
C PHE A 296 12.54 8.96 -8.76
N MET A 297 13.52 8.41 -8.06
CA MET A 297 14.56 7.58 -8.68
C MET A 297 14.14 6.12 -8.94
N ARG A 298 13.03 5.64 -8.39
CA ARG A 298 12.44 4.32 -8.71
C ARG A 298 10.96 4.28 -8.31
N PRO A 299 10.05 4.66 -9.18
CA PRO A 299 8.66 4.25 -9.06
C PRO A 299 8.57 2.75 -9.22
N ASN A 300 7.46 2.19 -8.75
CA ASN A 300 7.10 0.83 -9.09
C ASN A 300 6.89 0.77 -10.62
N HIS A 301 7.91 0.36 -11.35
CA HIS A 301 7.77 0.19 -12.80
C HIS A 301 6.75 -0.91 -13.02
N ILE A 302 5.87 -0.79 -14.03
CA ILE A 302 4.85 -1.81 -14.35
C ILE A 302 5.44 -3.22 -14.39
N SER A 303 6.63 -3.35 -15.00
CA SER A 303 7.39 -4.61 -15.03
C SER A 303 7.78 -5.11 -13.62
N GLU A 304 8.10 -4.21 -12.68
CA GLU A 304 8.42 -4.56 -11.30
C GLU A 304 7.20 -5.01 -10.52
N SER A 305 6.01 -4.42 -10.77
CA SER A 305 4.74 -4.88 -10.19
C SER A 305 4.40 -6.30 -10.66
N LEU A 306 4.59 -6.60 -11.94
CA LEU A 306 4.40 -7.94 -12.48
C LEU A 306 5.43 -8.93 -11.90
N THR A 307 6.69 -8.51 -11.72
CA THR A 307 7.70 -9.34 -11.04
C THR A 307 7.32 -9.60 -9.58
N ALA A 308 6.78 -8.62 -8.87
CA ALA A 308 6.28 -8.79 -7.52
C ALA A 308 5.13 -9.81 -7.47
N SER A 309 4.21 -9.75 -8.44
CA SER A 309 3.11 -10.73 -8.59
C SER A 309 3.65 -12.16 -8.77
N GLU A 310 4.63 -12.35 -9.67
CA GLU A 310 5.27 -13.66 -9.88
C GLU A 310 5.99 -14.17 -8.63
N GLU A 311 6.74 -13.29 -7.95
CA GLU A 311 7.48 -13.68 -6.73
C GLU A 311 6.58 -14.00 -5.55
N MET A 312 5.38 -13.41 -5.48
CA MET A 312 4.34 -13.75 -4.51
C MET A 312 3.55 -15.00 -4.92
N HIS A 313 3.69 -15.47 -6.15
CA HIS A 313 2.83 -16.50 -6.75
C HIS A 313 1.35 -16.12 -6.69
N ALA A 314 1.03 -14.82 -6.89
CA ALA A 314 -0.34 -14.33 -6.78
C ALA A 314 -1.28 -15.01 -7.80
N GLY A 315 -2.45 -15.45 -7.32
CA GLY A 315 -3.44 -16.12 -8.17
C GLY A 315 -4.04 -15.18 -9.23
N LEU A 316 -4.30 -13.91 -8.85
CA LEU A 316 -4.77 -12.86 -9.75
C LEU A 316 -4.25 -11.50 -9.29
N THR A 317 -3.75 -10.68 -10.22
CA THR A 317 -3.30 -9.32 -9.92
C THR A 317 -4.28 -8.28 -10.44
N ILE A 318 -4.66 -7.34 -9.56
CA ILE A 318 -5.51 -6.20 -9.87
C ILE A 318 -4.66 -4.93 -9.75
N PRO A 319 -4.55 -4.12 -10.81
CA PRO A 319 -3.75 -2.91 -10.79
C PRO A 319 -4.46 -1.76 -10.07
N MET A 320 -3.69 -0.92 -9.39
CA MET A 320 -4.16 0.30 -8.73
C MET A 320 -3.18 1.47 -8.89
N HIS A 321 -3.43 2.59 -8.23
CA HIS A 321 -2.61 3.81 -8.24
C HIS A 321 -2.48 4.46 -9.63
N TYR A 322 -3.54 4.45 -10.43
CA TYR A 322 -3.57 5.07 -11.76
C TYR A 322 -4.92 5.74 -12.06
N GLY A 323 -4.95 6.57 -13.08
CA GLY A 323 -6.18 7.08 -13.70
C GLY A 323 -7.02 8.05 -12.86
N THR A 324 -6.70 8.27 -11.59
CA THR A 324 -7.48 9.12 -10.68
C THR A 324 -6.83 10.47 -10.43
N PHE A 325 -5.55 10.50 -10.15
CA PHE A 325 -4.77 11.72 -9.93
C PHE A 325 -3.61 11.80 -10.91
N ASP A 326 -3.37 13.00 -11.45
CA ASP A 326 -2.23 13.25 -12.34
C ASP A 326 -0.98 13.58 -11.51
N LEU A 327 -0.23 12.55 -11.15
CA LEU A 327 0.94 12.63 -10.25
C LEU A 327 2.28 12.46 -10.96
N SER A 328 2.29 12.23 -12.28
CA SER A 328 3.52 11.92 -13.02
C SER A 328 3.48 12.37 -14.48
N ASP A 329 4.49 12.01 -15.26
CA ASP A 329 4.63 12.50 -16.64
C ASP A 329 3.79 11.72 -17.66
N GLU A 330 3.48 10.46 -17.41
CA GLU A 330 2.71 9.61 -18.33
C GLU A 330 1.23 10.02 -18.44
N PRO A 331 0.59 9.75 -19.59
CA PRO A 331 -0.85 9.89 -19.74
C PRO A 331 -1.63 8.97 -18.80
N LEU A 332 -2.77 9.44 -18.29
CA LEU A 332 -3.60 8.68 -17.31
C LEU A 332 -4.10 7.33 -17.86
N HIS A 333 -4.25 7.20 -19.16
CA HIS A 333 -4.73 5.98 -19.82
C HIS A 333 -3.61 4.97 -20.13
N ASP A 334 -2.34 5.37 -20.03
CA ASP A 334 -1.18 4.53 -20.37
C ASP A 334 -0.99 3.34 -19.42
N PRO A 335 -0.99 3.53 -18.08
CA PRO A 335 -0.64 2.47 -17.14
C PRO A 335 -1.43 1.17 -17.34
N PRO A 336 -2.77 1.15 -17.44
CA PRO A 336 -3.51 -0.09 -17.57
C PRO A 336 -3.27 -0.78 -18.93
N LYS A 337 -3.03 -0.01 -19.99
CA LYS A 337 -2.72 -0.57 -21.32
C LYS A 337 -1.36 -1.27 -21.34
N VAL A 338 -0.33 -0.59 -20.82
CA VAL A 338 1.04 -1.14 -20.73
C VAL A 338 1.05 -2.36 -19.81
N PHE A 339 0.36 -2.30 -18.66
CA PHE A 339 0.23 -3.39 -17.73
C PHE A 339 -0.42 -4.63 -18.37
N ALA A 340 -1.56 -4.48 -19.02
CA ALA A 340 -2.23 -5.58 -19.70
C ALA A 340 -1.37 -6.23 -20.79
N ALA A 341 -0.68 -5.41 -21.60
CA ALA A 341 0.19 -5.90 -22.65
C ALA A 341 1.40 -6.68 -22.12
N GLU A 342 2.03 -6.17 -21.06
CA GLU A 342 3.18 -6.83 -20.43
C GLU A 342 2.76 -8.10 -19.66
N ALA A 343 1.65 -8.07 -18.94
CA ALA A 343 1.09 -9.24 -18.24
C ALA A 343 0.77 -10.37 -19.24
N LYS A 344 0.17 -10.03 -20.40
CA LYS A 344 -0.10 -11.00 -21.46
C LYS A 344 1.19 -11.68 -21.98
N LYS A 345 2.26 -10.91 -22.20
CA LYS A 345 3.56 -11.48 -22.63
C LYS A 345 4.13 -12.43 -21.59
N ARG A 346 4.01 -12.09 -20.31
CA ARG A 346 4.52 -12.87 -19.18
C ARG A 346 3.57 -13.97 -18.73
N LYS A 347 2.38 -14.06 -19.31
CA LYS A 347 1.31 -15.01 -18.94
C LYS A 347 0.88 -14.91 -17.46
N ILE A 348 0.90 -13.69 -16.91
CA ILE A 348 0.48 -13.41 -15.53
C ILE A 348 -1.03 -13.18 -15.54
N PRO A 349 -1.81 -13.85 -14.67
CA PRO A 349 -3.23 -13.60 -14.52
C PRO A 349 -3.49 -12.19 -13.97
N VAL A 350 -4.23 -11.38 -14.72
CA VAL A 350 -4.57 -10.00 -14.32
C VAL A 350 -6.03 -9.70 -14.63
N GLU A 351 -6.64 -8.87 -13.79
CA GLU A 351 -7.97 -8.30 -14.00
C GLU A 351 -7.91 -6.80 -13.77
N ILE A 352 -8.47 -6.04 -14.70
CA ILE A 352 -8.50 -4.56 -14.65
C ILE A 352 -9.97 -4.15 -14.53
N PRO A 353 -10.50 -4.01 -13.31
CA PRO A 353 -11.90 -3.67 -13.10
C PRO A 353 -12.19 -2.24 -13.53
N TYR A 354 -13.42 -1.98 -13.94
CA TYR A 354 -13.91 -0.62 -14.08
C TYR A 354 -14.12 0.02 -12.70
N LEU A 355 -14.14 1.35 -12.66
CA LEU A 355 -14.50 2.08 -11.44
C LEU A 355 -15.89 1.69 -10.98
N GLY A 356 -16.02 1.24 -9.72
CA GLY A 356 -17.29 0.82 -9.14
C GLY A 356 -17.78 -0.58 -9.58
N GLU A 357 -17.03 -1.31 -10.40
CA GLU A 357 -17.36 -2.69 -10.74
C GLU A 357 -17.21 -3.61 -9.53
N ILE A 358 -18.20 -4.49 -9.32
CA ILE A 358 -18.19 -5.48 -8.27
C ILE A 358 -17.44 -6.72 -8.77
N VAL A 359 -16.24 -6.93 -8.29
CA VAL A 359 -15.44 -8.13 -8.55
C VAL A 359 -15.76 -9.16 -7.48
N LYS A 360 -16.37 -10.27 -7.87
CA LYS A 360 -16.62 -11.41 -6.96
C LYS A 360 -15.32 -12.15 -6.69
N LEU A 361 -15.00 -12.31 -5.40
CA LEU A 361 -13.81 -13.02 -4.99
C LEU A 361 -14.10 -14.52 -4.85
N SER A 362 -13.14 -15.33 -5.27
CA SER A 362 -13.16 -16.78 -5.11
C SER A 362 -11.74 -17.28 -4.96
N LYS A 363 -11.58 -18.45 -4.34
CA LYS A 363 -10.27 -19.09 -4.22
C LYS A 363 -9.62 -19.23 -5.60
N LYS A 364 -8.38 -18.77 -5.72
CA LYS A 364 -7.58 -18.96 -6.93
C LYS A 364 -6.73 -20.22 -6.79
N LYS A 365 -6.55 -20.91 -7.91
CA LYS A 365 -5.75 -22.14 -7.98
C LYS A 365 -4.28 -21.83 -8.19
#